data_6761c3afcb2b78f46dadf74ebf903605
#
_entry.id   6761c3afcb2b78f46dadf74ebf903605
#
_cell.length_a   1.000
_cell.length_b   1.000
_cell.length_c   1.000
_cell.angle_alpha   90.00
_cell.angle_beta   90.00
_cell.angle_gamma   90.00
#
_symmetry.space_group_name_H-M   'P 1'
#
loop_
_entity.id
_entity.type
_entity.pdbx_description
1 polymer ?
#
loop_
_entity_poly.entity_id
_entity_poly.type
_entity_poly.pdbx_seq_one_letter_code
_entity_poly.pdbx_strand_id
1 'polypeptide(L)'
;FPFLMEERRVCRVLLLGPPGCGKTTVLRDAAKRLAGDGIRVSVCDEREELFPEDAAQAGLDVMRGIDKPTAIQMLLRAMSPQAIFCDEIGDMRDVRALLDAARCGVGLAASAHAGVFDDVLHRPVLRALYEAGAFERYLLLGRHGKLAAAYDAEGKPISGGGIEHEKRRGDGHDFAQRDRLCSGGRRNAPRPLGAGHAPNPDADKRHDSL
;
A
#
# COMPACT_ATOMS: atom_id res chain seq x y z
N PHE A 1 5.02 -20.82 4.98
CA PHE A 1 5.33 -19.37 4.96
C PHE A 1 6.67 -19.08 5.66
N PRO A 2 7.81 -19.41 5.04
CA PRO A 2 9.13 -19.30 5.71
C PRO A 2 9.53 -17.87 6.05
N PHE A 3 8.87 -16.87 5.44
CA PHE A 3 9.16 -15.46 5.68
C PHE A 3 8.33 -14.83 6.81
N LEU A 4 7.28 -15.51 7.31
CA LEU A 4 6.41 -14.99 8.37
C LEU A 4 6.84 -15.41 9.77
N MET A 5 7.61 -16.47 9.88
CA MET A 5 8.07 -17.00 11.16
C MET A 5 9.58 -17.08 11.19
N GLU A 6 10.15 -16.72 12.31
CA GLU A 6 11.55 -16.93 12.64
C GLU A 6 11.62 -17.58 14.03
N GLU A 7 12.15 -18.80 14.09
CA GLU A 7 12.10 -19.63 15.30
C GLU A 7 10.66 -19.81 15.82
N ARG A 8 10.24 -19.02 16.81
CA ARG A 8 8.91 -19.04 17.41
C ARG A 8 8.22 -17.65 17.38
N ARG A 9 8.80 -16.70 16.67
CA ARG A 9 8.32 -15.31 16.59
C ARG A 9 7.73 -15.05 15.22
N VAL A 10 6.62 -14.30 15.20
CA VAL A 10 6.07 -13.78 13.93
C VAL A 10 6.86 -12.55 13.52
N CYS A 11 7.42 -12.59 12.32
CA CYS A 11 8.15 -11.47 11.73
C CYS A 11 7.22 -10.34 11.29
N ARG A 12 7.77 -9.14 11.17
CA ARG A 12 7.06 -8.01 10.58
C ARG A 12 7.30 -8.00 9.07
N VAL A 13 6.24 -8.24 8.31
CA VAL A 13 6.30 -8.48 6.86
C VAL A 13 5.39 -7.52 6.11
N LEU A 14 5.91 -6.87 5.07
CA LEU A 14 5.14 -6.06 4.14
C LEU A 14 5.00 -6.76 2.79
N LEU A 15 3.76 -7.05 2.38
CA LEU A 15 3.45 -7.58 1.06
C LEU A 15 3.32 -6.43 0.05
N LEU A 16 4.15 -6.45 -0.95
CA LEU A 16 4.18 -5.50 -2.05
C LEU A 16 3.63 -6.14 -3.33
N GLY A 17 2.97 -5.38 -4.16
CA GLY A 17 2.52 -5.87 -5.45
C GLY A 17 1.46 -4.97 -6.10
N PRO A 18 1.24 -5.10 -7.40
CA PRO A 18 0.22 -4.32 -8.10
C PRO A 18 -1.20 -4.66 -7.63
N PRO A 19 -2.20 -3.84 -7.95
CA PRO A 19 -3.61 -4.17 -7.71
C PRO A 19 -3.98 -5.52 -8.29
N GLY A 20 -4.82 -6.30 -7.59
CA GLY A 20 -5.31 -7.58 -8.07
C GLY A 20 -4.29 -8.72 -8.15
N CYS A 21 -3.05 -8.54 -7.68
CA CYS A 21 -2.04 -9.61 -7.71
C CYS A 21 -2.25 -10.72 -6.67
N GLY A 22 -3.20 -10.55 -5.73
CA GLY A 22 -3.52 -11.57 -4.72
C GLY A 22 -2.98 -11.28 -3.31
N LYS A 23 -2.56 -10.05 -3.00
CA LYS A 23 -2.06 -9.67 -1.64
C LYS A 23 -3.05 -10.03 -0.54
N THR A 24 -4.31 -9.63 -0.69
CA THR A 24 -5.39 -9.91 0.27
C THR A 24 -5.58 -11.41 0.49
N THR A 25 -5.51 -12.22 -0.57
CA THR A 25 -5.61 -13.68 -0.47
C THR A 25 -4.43 -14.25 0.32
N VAL A 26 -3.20 -13.82 0.02
CA VAL A 26 -2.00 -14.27 0.73
C VAL A 26 -2.05 -13.87 2.21
N LEU A 27 -2.48 -12.63 2.53
CA LEU A 27 -2.66 -12.19 3.92
C LEU A 27 -3.69 -13.05 4.66
N ARG A 28 -4.83 -13.32 4.02
CA ARG A 28 -5.89 -14.16 4.60
C ARG A 28 -5.41 -15.56 4.90
N ASP A 29 -4.75 -16.21 3.93
CA ASP A 29 -4.24 -17.56 4.08
C ASP A 29 -3.14 -17.64 5.15
N ALA A 30 -2.28 -16.62 5.21
CA ALA A 30 -1.24 -16.50 6.21
C ALA A 30 -1.82 -16.35 7.63
N ALA A 31 -2.83 -15.48 7.81
CA ALA A 31 -3.50 -15.28 9.10
C ALA A 31 -4.17 -16.57 9.59
N LYS A 32 -4.94 -17.25 8.72
CA LYS A 32 -5.57 -18.54 9.04
C LYS A 32 -4.55 -19.60 9.42
N ARG A 33 -3.44 -19.68 8.70
CA ARG A 33 -2.38 -20.65 8.97
C ARG A 33 -1.75 -20.41 10.33
N LEU A 34 -1.35 -19.17 10.64
CA LEU A 34 -0.77 -18.83 11.94
C LEU A 34 -1.74 -19.09 13.09
N ALA A 35 -3.02 -18.76 12.94
CA ALA A 35 -4.03 -19.07 13.93
C ALA A 35 -4.17 -20.59 14.15
N GLY A 36 -4.18 -21.36 13.04
CA GLY A 36 -4.17 -22.83 13.09
C GLY A 36 -2.94 -23.42 13.79
N ASP A 37 -1.81 -22.74 13.74
CA ASP A 37 -0.56 -23.09 14.42
C ASP A 37 -0.54 -22.58 15.89
N GLY A 38 -1.68 -22.06 16.42
CA GLY A 38 -1.85 -21.62 17.79
C GLY A 38 -1.33 -20.21 18.10
N ILE A 39 -1.03 -19.40 17.10
CA ILE A 39 -0.63 -18.00 17.27
C ILE A 39 -1.89 -17.14 17.43
N ARG A 40 -1.90 -16.26 18.44
CA ARG A 40 -2.99 -15.26 18.61
C ARG A 40 -2.86 -14.18 17.52
N VAL A 41 -3.70 -14.31 16.51
CA VAL A 41 -3.72 -13.40 15.36
C VAL A 41 -4.92 -12.48 15.48
N SER A 42 -4.67 -11.17 15.41
CA SER A 42 -5.69 -10.15 15.30
C SER A 42 -5.64 -9.49 13.92
N VAL A 43 -6.78 -9.08 13.40
CA VAL A 43 -6.92 -8.54 12.05
C VAL A 43 -7.61 -7.18 12.09
N CYS A 44 -7.01 -6.19 11.45
CA CYS A 44 -7.64 -4.91 11.13
C CYS A 44 -8.15 -4.97 9.70
N ASP A 45 -9.44 -5.07 9.53
CA ASP A 45 -10.12 -5.19 8.23
C ASP A 45 -11.04 -3.97 8.04
N GLU A 46 -10.42 -2.83 7.76
CA GLU A 46 -11.11 -1.55 7.65
C GLU A 46 -12.15 -1.54 6.52
N ARG A 47 -11.84 -2.23 5.40
CA ARG A 47 -12.70 -2.28 4.21
C ARG A 47 -13.55 -3.54 4.11
N GLU A 48 -13.47 -4.42 5.11
CA GLU A 48 -14.16 -5.73 5.11
C GLU A 48 -13.78 -6.62 3.92
N GLU A 49 -12.54 -6.49 3.43
CA GLU A 49 -12.03 -7.22 2.28
C GLU A 49 -11.17 -8.43 2.66
N LEU A 50 -10.56 -8.41 3.86
CA LEU A 50 -9.71 -9.51 4.32
C LEU A 50 -10.55 -10.71 4.77
N PHE A 51 -11.54 -10.48 5.61
CA PHE A 51 -12.39 -11.54 6.17
C PHE A 51 -13.87 -11.15 6.10
N PRO A 52 -14.49 -11.20 4.92
CA PRO A 52 -15.90 -10.83 4.75
C PRO A 52 -16.85 -11.74 5.53
N GLU A 53 -16.46 -13.01 5.77
CA GLU A 53 -17.27 -14.01 6.46
C GLU A 53 -16.43 -14.82 7.47
N ASP A 54 -17.06 -15.28 8.57
CA ASP A 54 -16.61 -16.30 9.53
C ASP A 54 -15.13 -16.32 9.99
N ALA A 55 -14.62 -15.17 10.39
CA ALA A 55 -13.30 -15.10 11.03
C ALA A 55 -13.24 -15.87 12.37
N ALA A 56 -14.36 -15.95 13.09
CA ALA A 56 -14.44 -16.68 14.36
C ALA A 56 -14.15 -18.17 14.23
N GLN A 57 -14.55 -18.79 13.11
CA GLN A 57 -14.27 -20.21 12.85
C GLN A 57 -12.76 -20.46 12.62
N ALA A 58 -12.02 -19.44 12.23
CA ALA A 58 -10.58 -19.55 12.02
C ALA A 58 -9.75 -19.22 13.28
N GLY A 59 -10.40 -18.91 14.43
CA GLY A 59 -9.70 -18.53 15.66
C GLY A 59 -9.01 -17.16 15.55
N LEU A 60 -9.60 -16.23 14.80
CA LEU A 60 -9.07 -14.89 14.57
C LEU A 60 -9.91 -13.83 15.27
N ASP A 61 -9.24 -12.85 15.89
CA ASP A 61 -9.88 -11.64 16.39
C ASP A 61 -9.93 -10.60 15.27
N VAL A 62 -11.09 -10.31 14.70
CA VAL A 62 -11.24 -9.40 13.56
C VAL A 62 -12.00 -8.15 13.94
N MET A 63 -11.38 -6.99 13.76
CA MET A 63 -12.01 -5.69 13.79
C MET A 63 -12.32 -5.22 12.38
N ARG A 64 -13.63 -5.00 12.11
CA ARG A 64 -14.15 -4.60 10.80
C ARG A 64 -14.71 -3.20 10.81
N GLY A 65 -14.59 -2.49 9.70
CA GLY A 65 -15.23 -1.18 9.51
C GLY A 65 -14.73 -0.08 10.45
N ILE A 66 -13.60 -0.31 11.12
CA ILE A 66 -12.96 0.66 12.03
C ILE A 66 -11.65 1.09 11.38
N ASP A 67 -11.34 2.37 11.44
CA ASP A 67 -10.07 2.90 10.93
C ASP A 67 -8.88 2.17 11.57
N LYS A 68 -7.89 1.91 10.79
CA LYS A 68 -6.74 1.07 11.15
C LYS A 68 -6.01 1.54 12.41
N PRO A 69 -5.74 2.84 12.61
CA PRO A 69 -5.12 3.32 13.85
C PRO A 69 -5.93 3.00 15.11
N THR A 70 -7.24 3.20 15.07
CA THR A 70 -8.13 2.89 16.19
C THR A 70 -8.20 1.39 16.43
N ALA A 71 -8.37 0.58 15.37
CA ALA A 71 -8.43 -0.86 15.47
C ALA A 71 -7.14 -1.45 16.07
N ILE A 72 -5.96 -1.03 15.62
CA ILE A 72 -4.67 -1.49 16.16
C ILE A 72 -4.57 -1.20 17.67
N GLN A 73 -4.91 0.03 18.10
CA GLN A 73 -4.84 0.38 19.51
C GLN A 73 -5.79 -0.47 20.37
N MET A 74 -7.00 -0.73 19.89
CA MET A 74 -7.97 -1.57 20.59
C MET A 74 -7.48 -3.02 20.71
N LEU A 75 -6.97 -3.57 19.61
CA LEU A 75 -6.43 -4.93 19.58
C LEU A 75 -5.24 -5.10 20.53
N LEU A 76 -4.30 -4.16 20.53
CA LEU A 76 -3.14 -4.20 21.43
C LEU A 76 -3.54 -4.20 22.89
N ARG A 77 -4.59 -3.42 23.27
CA ARG A 77 -5.05 -3.29 24.66
C ARG A 77 -5.90 -4.48 25.13
N ALA A 78 -6.75 -5.00 24.24
CA ALA A 78 -7.79 -5.95 24.63
C ALA A 78 -7.40 -7.42 24.36
N MET A 79 -6.68 -7.70 23.26
CA MET A 79 -6.50 -9.07 22.78
C MET A 79 -5.08 -9.64 23.00
N SER A 80 -4.10 -8.81 23.39
CA SER A 80 -2.70 -9.23 23.54
C SER A 80 -2.21 -10.07 22.36
N PRO A 81 -2.30 -9.57 21.12
CA PRO A 81 -1.99 -10.33 19.94
C PRO A 81 -0.49 -10.65 19.85
N GLN A 82 -0.16 -11.79 19.26
CA GLN A 82 1.20 -12.11 18.85
C GLN A 82 1.50 -11.61 17.43
N ALA A 83 0.44 -11.45 16.62
CA ALA A 83 0.52 -10.88 15.29
C ALA A 83 -0.72 -10.04 14.97
N ILE A 84 -0.51 -8.92 14.27
CA ILE A 84 -1.58 -8.09 13.71
C ILE A 84 -1.47 -8.10 12.19
N PHE A 85 -2.57 -8.44 11.54
CA PHE A 85 -2.73 -8.40 10.09
C PHE A 85 -3.56 -7.19 9.70
N CYS A 86 -3.09 -6.44 8.72
CA CYS A 86 -3.79 -5.27 8.21
C CYS A 86 -3.98 -5.41 6.70
N ASP A 87 -5.06 -4.84 6.21
CA ASP A 87 -5.23 -4.61 4.79
C ASP A 87 -4.24 -3.56 4.26
N GLU A 88 -4.57 -2.89 3.19
CA GLU A 88 -3.69 -1.94 2.53
C GLU A 88 -3.34 -0.72 3.41
N ILE A 89 -2.05 -0.40 3.49
CA ILE A 89 -1.56 0.81 4.16
C ILE A 89 -1.90 2.02 3.28
N GLY A 90 -2.64 2.98 3.85
CA GLY A 90 -3.17 4.13 3.12
C GLY A 90 -2.44 5.44 3.39
N ASP A 91 -2.21 5.79 4.65
CA ASP A 91 -1.74 7.12 5.03
C ASP A 91 -0.74 7.13 6.20
N MET A 92 -0.31 8.34 6.61
CA MET A 92 0.66 8.54 7.70
C MET A 92 0.11 8.22 9.09
N ARG A 93 -1.21 8.11 9.27
CA ARG A 93 -1.81 7.68 10.55
C ARG A 93 -1.61 6.18 10.71
N ASP A 94 -1.75 5.42 9.63
CA ASP A 94 -1.44 3.99 9.59
C ASP A 94 0.02 3.74 9.96
N VAL A 95 0.94 4.54 9.40
CA VAL A 95 2.38 4.44 9.73
C VAL A 95 2.62 4.54 11.23
N ARG A 96 2.02 5.52 11.90
CA ARG A 96 2.20 5.72 13.35
C ARG A 96 1.68 4.52 14.14
N ALA A 97 0.48 4.04 13.81
CA ALA A 97 -0.12 2.91 14.50
C ALA A 97 0.66 1.60 14.31
N LEU A 98 1.17 1.35 13.11
CA LEU A 98 2.02 0.20 12.81
C LEU A 98 3.37 0.27 13.55
N LEU A 99 3.96 1.46 13.66
CA LEU A 99 5.20 1.65 14.44
C LEU A 99 4.97 1.43 15.93
N ASP A 100 3.83 1.86 16.47
CA ASP A 100 3.49 1.62 17.87
C ASP A 100 3.28 0.12 18.13
N ALA A 101 2.62 -0.60 17.23
CA ALA A 101 2.49 -2.06 17.32
C ALA A 101 3.85 -2.77 17.23
N ALA A 102 4.72 -2.34 16.32
CA ALA A 102 6.07 -2.87 16.18
C ALA A 102 6.89 -2.69 17.47
N ARG A 103 6.78 -1.54 18.13
CA ARG A 103 7.45 -1.25 19.42
C ARG A 103 6.93 -2.13 20.56
N CYS A 104 5.68 -2.57 20.50
CA CYS A 104 5.12 -3.52 21.45
C CYS A 104 5.62 -4.96 21.22
N GLY A 105 6.48 -5.20 20.23
CA GLY A 105 7.02 -6.53 19.93
C GLY A 105 6.05 -7.46 19.20
N VAL A 106 4.95 -6.92 18.64
CA VAL A 106 3.95 -7.68 17.91
C VAL A 106 4.42 -7.90 16.48
N GLY A 107 4.25 -9.11 15.95
CA GLY A 107 4.43 -9.42 14.54
C GLY A 107 3.42 -8.64 13.69
N LEU A 108 3.83 -8.20 12.51
CA LEU A 108 2.98 -7.42 11.61
C LEU A 108 2.94 -8.05 10.23
N ALA A 109 1.77 -8.12 9.64
CA ALA A 109 1.62 -8.43 8.23
C ALA A 109 0.65 -7.42 7.60
N ALA A 110 1.14 -6.66 6.64
CA ALA A 110 0.35 -5.65 5.96
C ALA A 110 0.60 -5.69 4.45
N SER A 111 -0.23 -5.02 3.68
CA SER A 111 -0.03 -4.90 2.25
C SER A 111 0.08 -3.45 1.78
N ALA A 112 0.77 -3.28 0.65
CA ALA A 112 0.85 -1.99 -0.03
C ALA A 112 0.96 -2.19 -1.55
N HIS A 113 0.51 -1.20 -2.29
CA HIS A 113 0.70 -1.19 -3.73
C HIS A 113 2.12 -0.76 -4.08
N ALA A 114 2.88 -1.63 -4.73
CA ALA A 114 4.18 -1.35 -5.32
C ALA A 114 4.46 -2.33 -6.45
N GLY A 115 5.02 -1.87 -7.54
CA GLY A 115 5.39 -2.71 -8.69
C GLY A 115 6.78 -3.30 -8.56
N VAL A 116 7.66 -2.60 -7.87
CA VAL A 116 9.06 -2.96 -7.60
C VAL A 116 9.44 -2.53 -6.19
N PHE A 117 10.53 -3.07 -5.65
CA PHE A 117 11.00 -2.68 -4.31
C PHE A 117 11.37 -1.19 -4.23
N ASP A 118 11.88 -0.62 -5.31
CA ASP A 118 12.28 0.79 -5.38
C ASP A 118 11.10 1.77 -5.10
N ASP A 119 9.87 1.37 -5.37
CA ASP A 119 8.67 2.12 -4.99
C ASP A 119 8.59 2.40 -3.48
N VAL A 120 9.19 1.54 -2.64
CA VAL A 120 9.22 1.73 -1.18
C VAL A 120 10.01 2.98 -0.81
N LEU A 121 11.08 3.27 -1.52
CA LEU A 121 11.95 4.42 -1.28
C LEU A 121 11.36 5.73 -1.81
N HIS A 122 10.47 5.65 -2.82
CA HIS A 122 9.92 6.82 -3.50
C HIS A 122 8.54 7.25 -2.99
N ARG A 123 7.77 6.35 -2.36
CA ARG A 123 6.46 6.69 -1.81
C ARG A 123 6.56 7.14 -0.36
N PRO A 124 6.12 8.35 0.00
CA PRO A 124 6.34 8.92 1.33
C PRO A 124 5.90 8.03 2.49
N VAL A 125 4.72 7.39 2.37
CA VAL A 125 4.17 6.48 3.39
C VAL A 125 5.04 5.24 3.57
N LEU A 126 5.43 4.59 2.47
CA LEU A 126 6.26 3.37 2.50
C LEU A 126 7.69 3.69 2.95
N ARG A 127 8.23 4.80 2.48
CA ARG A 127 9.54 5.29 2.87
C ARG A 127 9.63 5.54 4.38
N ALA A 128 8.60 6.18 4.96
CA ALA A 128 8.56 6.42 6.40
C ALA A 128 8.58 5.11 7.21
N LEU A 129 7.86 4.08 6.77
CA LEU A 129 7.88 2.74 7.37
C LEU A 129 9.25 2.07 7.23
N TYR A 130 9.88 2.21 6.07
CA TYR A 130 11.20 1.64 5.78
C TYR A 130 12.28 2.30 6.64
N GLU A 131 12.36 3.64 6.64
CA GLU A 131 13.34 4.39 7.41
C GLU A 131 13.19 4.19 8.93
N ALA A 132 11.97 3.95 9.41
CA ALA A 132 11.69 3.66 10.81
C ALA A 132 11.89 2.17 11.19
N GLY A 133 12.25 1.28 10.26
CA GLY A 133 12.44 -0.14 10.51
C GLY A 133 11.15 -0.86 10.94
N ALA A 134 10.00 -0.43 10.42
CA ALA A 134 8.71 -1.00 10.77
C ALA A 134 8.61 -2.49 10.39
N PHE A 135 9.18 -2.86 9.27
CA PHE A 135 9.15 -4.21 8.73
C PHE A 135 10.56 -4.82 8.63
N GLU A 136 10.63 -6.12 8.86
CA GLU A 136 11.86 -6.92 8.78
C GLU A 136 12.04 -7.57 7.42
N ARG A 137 10.92 -7.71 6.68
CA ARG A 137 10.90 -8.37 5.38
C ARG A 137 9.89 -7.70 4.45
N TYR A 138 10.27 -7.62 3.18
CA TYR A 138 9.44 -7.09 2.11
C TYR A 138 9.27 -8.16 1.05
N LEU A 139 8.03 -8.58 0.79
CA LEU A 139 7.73 -9.65 -0.15
C LEU A 139 7.02 -9.05 -1.37
N LEU A 140 7.70 -9.06 -2.50
CA LEU A 140 7.12 -8.60 -3.76
C LEU A 140 6.35 -9.76 -4.41
N LEU A 141 5.05 -9.55 -4.61
CA LEU A 141 4.17 -10.51 -5.25
C LEU A 141 3.97 -10.18 -6.73
N GLY A 142 4.12 -11.18 -7.55
CA GLY A 142 3.73 -11.18 -8.94
C GLY A 142 2.28 -11.62 -9.14
N ARG A 143 1.93 -12.03 -10.36
CA ARG A 143 0.58 -12.50 -10.69
C ARG A 143 0.20 -13.72 -9.82
N HIS A 144 -1.09 -13.79 -9.47
CA HIS A 144 -1.69 -14.90 -8.70
C HIS A 144 -1.04 -15.15 -7.32
N GLY A 145 -0.54 -14.09 -6.66
CA GLY A 145 0.05 -14.19 -5.33
C GLY A 145 1.39 -14.93 -5.29
N LYS A 146 2.01 -15.21 -6.44
CA LYS A 146 3.33 -15.84 -6.48
C LYS A 146 4.40 -14.88 -5.99
N LEU A 147 5.29 -15.35 -5.15
CA LEU A 147 6.44 -14.58 -4.69
C LEU A 147 7.39 -14.34 -5.86
N ALA A 148 7.61 -13.07 -6.21
CA ALA A 148 8.54 -12.65 -7.25
C ALA A 148 9.93 -12.32 -6.69
N ALA A 149 9.98 -11.68 -5.51
CA ALA A 149 11.21 -11.37 -4.80
C ALA A 149 10.96 -11.20 -3.31
N ALA A 150 11.99 -11.41 -2.50
CA ALA A 150 11.97 -11.14 -1.07
C ALA A 150 13.20 -10.30 -0.70
N TYR A 151 13.01 -9.36 0.23
CA TYR A 151 14.05 -8.47 0.71
C TYR A 151 14.06 -8.42 2.23
N ASP A 152 15.23 -8.23 2.83
CA ASP A 152 15.40 -8.02 4.26
C ASP A 152 15.06 -6.57 4.69
N ALA A 153 15.32 -6.25 5.95
CA ALA A 153 15.05 -4.92 6.52
C ALA A 153 15.89 -3.81 5.86
N GLU A 154 17.08 -4.15 5.35
CA GLU A 154 17.99 -3.24 4.64
C GLU A 154 17.72 -3.17 3.13
N GLY A 155 16.68 -3.86 2.65
CA GLY A 155 16.33 -3.91 1.23
C GLY A 155 17.26 -4.79 0.39
N LYS A 156 18.04 -5.67 1.01
CA LYS A 156 18.88 -6.62 0.28
C LYS A 156 18.05 -7.85 -0.12
N PRO A 157 18.25 -8.38 -1.33
CA PRO A 157 17.53 -9.59 -1.75
C PRO A 157 17.84 -10.78 -0.82
N ILE A 158 16.80 -11.46 -0.35
CA ILE A 158 16.92 -12.71 0.39
C ILE A 158 16.94 -13.85 -0.63
N SER A 159 18.06 -14.56 -0.71
CA SER A 159 18.19 -15.78 -1.53
C SER A 159 17.61 -16.97 -0.78
N GLY A 160 16.47 -17.50 -1.23
CA GLY A 160 15.88 -18.68 -0.61
C GLY A 160 14.53 -19.06 -1.21
N GLY A 161 14.51 -20.09 -2.06
CA GLY A 161 13.32 -20.78 -2.54
C GLY A 161 12.71 -20.20 -3.80
N GLY A 162 13.07 -20.77 -4.95
CA GLY A 162 12.25 -20.73 -6.18
C GLY A 162 11.95 -19.36 -6.79
N ILE A 163 12.86 -18.41 -6.68
CA ILE A 163 12.71 -17.12 -7.36
C ILE A 163 13.27 -17.29 -8.76
N GLU A 164 12.40 -17.56 -9.73
CA GLU A 164 12.75 -17.36 -11.13
C GLU A 164 12.94 -15.85 -11.35
N HIS A 165 14.19 -15.42 -11.41
CA HIS A 165 14.55 -14.13 -11.97
C HIS A 165 14.21 -14.15 -13.45
N GLU A 166 13.01 -13.73 -13.81
CA GLU A 166 12.75 -13.32 -15.19
C GLU A 166 13.61 -12.08 -15.46
N LYS A 167 14.81 -12.33 -15.99
CA LYS A 167 15.66 -11.29 -16.56
C LYS A 167 14.81 -10.59 -17.61
N ARG A 168 14.27 -9.43 -17.31
CA ARG A 168 13.78 -8.51 -18.33
C ARG A 168 14.98 -8.26 -19.25
N ARG A 169 14.95 -8.90 -20.43
CA ARG A 169 15.76 -8.47 -21.55
C ARG A 169 15.42 -7.02 -21.79
N GLY A 170 16.44 -6.18 -21.65
CA GLY A 170 16.32 -4.77 -21.95
C GLY A 170 15.93 -4.59 -23.41
N ASP A 171 14.69 -4.30 -23.66
CA ASP A 171 14.30 -3.60 -24.86
C ASP A 171 14.71 -2.14 -24.65
N GLY A 172 15.92 -1.86 -25.10
CA GLY A 172 16.43 -0.51 -25.26
C GLY A 172 15.55 0.24 -26.25
N HIS A 173 14.49 0.83 -25.79
CA HIS A 173 13.87 1.93 -26.52
C HIS A 173 14.61 3.21 -26.16
N ASP A 174 15.53 3.49 -27.06
CA ASP A 174 16.23 4.75 -27.25
C ASP A 174 15.20 5.90 -27.34
N PHE A 175 15.08 6.67 -26.24
CA PHE A 175 14.22 7.84 -26.14
C PHE A 175 14.90 9.11 -26.66
N ALA A 176 15.94 8.97 -27.50
CA ALA A 176 16.75 10.07 -28.00
C ALA A 176 16.57 10.35 -29.49
N GLN A 177 15.37 10.14 -30.07
CA GLN A 177 15.17 10.52 -31.48
C GLN A 177 13.73 10.88 -31.85
N ARG A 178 13.17 11.89 -31.16
CA ARG A 178 11.94 12.58 -31.65
C ARG A 178 11.96 14.10 -31.52
N ASP A 179 13.13 14.73 -31.61
CA ASP A 179 13.25 16.18 -31.69
C ASP A 179 13.93 16.67 -32.98
N ARG A 180 13.63 16.04 -34.10
CA ARG A 180 14.00 16.62 -35.41
C ARG A 180 13.01 16.13 -36.45
N LEU A 181 11.84 16.77 -36.54
CA LEU A 181 11.05 16.85 -37.76
C LEU A 181 9.77 17.69 -37.50
N CYS A 182 9.94 19.00 -37.27
CA CYS A 182 8.92 20.00 -37.54
C CYS A 182 9.60 21.38 -37.72
N SER A 183 10.46 21.47 -38.73
CA SER A 183 10.85 22.78 -39.27
C SER A 183 10.43 22.78 -40.74
N GLY A 184 9.36 23.42 -41.04
CA GLY A 184 8.94 23.58 -42.44
C GLY A 184 7.56 24.16 -42.60
N GLY A 185 7.46 25.48 -42.64
CA GLY A 185 6.53 26.07 -43.58
C GLY A 185 5.35 26.94 -43.08
N ARG A 186 5.63 28.23 -43.16
CA ARG A 186 4.76 29.31 -43.60
C ARG A 186 3.96 30.11 -42.57
N ARG A 187 4.58 31.25 -42.38
CA ARG A 187 4.02 32.61 -42.15
C ARG A 187 2.57 32.78 -42.58
N ASN A 188 1.74 33.32 -41.69
CA ASN A 188 0.89 34.43 -41.95
C ASN A 188 0.60 35.12 -40.61
N ALA A 189 1.04 36.36 -40.55
CA ALA A 189 0.83 37.31 -39.48
C ALA A 189 -0.44 38.14 -39.79
N PRO A 190 -0.79 39.13 -38.99
CA PRO A 190 -2.07 39.25 -38.30
C PRO A 190 -2.91 40.42 -38.84
N ARG A 191 -4.15 40.55 -38.38
CA ARG A 191 -4.80 41.86 -38.34
C ARG A 191 -5.76 41.98 -37.14
N PRO A 192 -5.72 43.14 -36.49
CA PRO A 192 -6.56 43.45 -35.34
C PRO A 192 -7.82 44.25 -35.75
N LEU A 193 -8.68 44.54 -34.82
CA LEU A 193 -9.81 45.47 -34.75
C LEU A 193 -11.08 44.69 -34.34
N GLY A 194 -11.87 45.11 -33.39
CA GLY A 194 -12.09 46.35 -32.73
C GLY A 194 -13.06 46.18 -31.59
N ALA A 195 -12.80 46.97 -30.63
CA ALA A 195 -13.67 47.89 -29.92
C ALA A 195 -15.08 47.44 -29.50
N GLY A 196 -15.27 47.51 -28.19
CA GLY A 196 -16.38 48.27 -27.66
C GLY A 196 -17.61 47.51 -27.23
N HIS A 197 -17.80 47.35 -25.97
CA HIS A 197 -18.94 47.94 -25.28
C HIS A 197 -18.76 47.79 -23.74
N ALA A 198 -18.76 48.96 -23.12
CA ALA A 198 -18.77 49.14 -21.68
C ALA A 198 -20.25 49.18 -21.17
N PRO A 199 -20.47 49.41 -19.89
CA PRO A 199 -21.31 48.59 -19.03
C PRO A 199 -22.72 49.15 -18.86
N ASN A 200 -23.64 48.36 -18.35
CA ASN A 200 -24.92 48.86 -17.86
C ASN A 200 -25.03 48.60 -16.34
N PRO A 201 -25.10 49.65 -15.53
CA PRO A 201 -25.50 49.56 -14.13
C PRO A 201 -27.02 49.73 -14.01
N ASP A 202 -27.57 49.20 -12.94
CA ASP A 202 -28.94 49.34 -12.42
C ASP A 202 -29.84 48.10 -12.55
N ALA A 203 -29.99 47.45 -11.43
CA ALA A 203 -31.30 47.15 -10.87
C ALA A 203 -31.14 46.69 -9.40
N ASP A 204 -31.12 47.69 -8.59
CA ASP A 204 -31.48 47.71 -7.17
C ASP A 204 -32.98 47.32 -6.97
N LYS A 205 -33.25 46.80 -5.78
CA LYS A 205 -34.51 46.81 -5.02
C LYS A 205 -35.36 45.54 -4.89
N ARG A 206 -35.38 45.17 -3.60
CA ARG A 206 -36.56 44.85 -2.78
C ARG A 206 -37.10 43.42 -2.85
N HIS A 207 -37.23 42.77 -1.76
CA HIS A 207 -38.15 42.77 -0.61
C HIS A 207 -37.66 41.71 0.36
N ASP A 208 -37.39 41.98 1.57
CA ASP A 208 -38.14 42.06 2.83
C ASP A 208 -39.28 41.05 3.00
N SER A 209 -39.24 40.41 4.20
CA SER A 209 -40.33 39.80 4.98
C SER A 209 -40.71 38.35 4.64
N LEU A 210 -40.40 37.42 5.47
CA LEU A 210 -41.06 36.89 6.69
C LEU A 210 -40.25 35.74 7.25
#